data_555d7b2d7c998334e5990ffcbcfed3bf
#
_entry.id   555d7b2d7c998334e5990ffcbcfed3bf
#
_cell.length_a   1.000
_cell.length_b   1.000
_cell.length_c   1.000
_cell.angle_alpha   90.00
_cell.angle_beta   90.00
_cell.angle_gamma   90.00
#
_symmetry.space_group_name_H-M   'P 1'
#
loop_
_entity.id
_entity.type
_entity.pdbx_description
1 polymer ?
#
loop_
_entity_poly.entity_id
_entity_poly.type
_entity_poly.pdbx_seq_one_letter_code
_entity_poly.pdbx_strand_id
1 'polypeptide(L)'
;MICPTLWGAPESSPLPADLTAVPFGQVTVRDRLWAPWRERMDRVTLPHCLVKTEPAVENLRRTAHFLSGVPDRMPVRSLFLVSDLYKVMEAAAYSLQVTPDPLL
;
A
#
# COMPACT_ATOMS: atom_id res chain seq x y z
N MET A 1 11.94 -32.67 24.24
CA MET A 1 11.31 -31.65 25.11
C MET A 1 10.66 -30.65 24.19
N ILE A 2 9.34 -30.79 23.96
CA ILE A 2 8.58 -30.01 22.97
C ILE A 2 7.97 -28.81 23.70
N CYS A 3 8.31 -27.61 23.28
CA CYS A 3 7.76 -26.38 23.82
C CYS A 3 6.32 -26.20 23.28
N PRO A 4 5.28 -26.08 24.11
CA PRO A 4 3.93 -25.87 23.63
C PRO A 4 3.78 -24.43 23.14
N THR A 5 3.23 -24.29 21.97
CA THR A 5 2.80 -23.06 21.32
C THR A 5 1.85 -22.25 22.21
N LEU A 6 2.36 -21.18 22.83
CA LEU A 6 1.61 -20.24 23.68
C LEU A 6 1.06 -19.03 22.91
N TRP A 7 0.76 -19.16 21.63
CA TRP A 7 0.07 -18.11 20.91
C TRP A 7 -1.20 -18.68 20.27
N GLY A 8 -2.22 -18.82 21.10
CA GLY A 8 -3.57 -18.90 20.59
C GLY A 8 -3.88 -17.56 19.89
N ALA A 9 -4.06 -17.59 18.57
CA ALA A 9 -4.63 -16.42 17.88
C ALA A 9 -5.94 -16.09 18.59
N PRO A 10 -6.23 -14.82 18.90
CA PRO A 10 -7.53 -14.45 19.44
C PRO A 10 -8.57 -14.92 18.41
N GLU A 11 -9.46 -15.82 18.83
CA GLU A 11 -10.63 -16.15 18.05
C GLU A 11 -11.36 -14.83 17.79
N SER A 12 -11.34 -14.37 16.55
CA SER A 12 -12.15 -13.23 16.14
C SER A 12 -13.58 -13.64 16.38
N SER A 13 -14.18 -13.16 17.48
CA SER A 13 -15.62 -13.31 17.68
C SER A 13 -16.30 -12.82 16.42
N PRO A 14 -17.15 -13.62 15.77
CA PRO A 14 -17.90 -13.14 14.61
C PRO A 14 -18.62 -11.85 15.02
N LEU A 15 -18.48 -10.81 14.20
CA LEU A 15 -19.23 -9.58 14.40
C LEU A 15 -20.73 -9.93 14.55
N PRO A 16 -21.47 -9.26 15.45
CA PRO A 16 -22.92 -9.45 15.53
C PRO A 16 -23.53 -9.38 14.13
N ALA A 17 -24.48 -10.27 13.84
CA ALA A 17 -25.05 -10.44 12.48
C ALA A 17 -25.76 -9.18 11.93
N ASP A 18 -25.99 -8.19 12.77
CA ASP A 18 -26.60 -6.89 12.46
C ASP A 18 -25.58 -5.77 12.18
N LEU A 19 -24.26 -6.03 12.33
CA LEU A 19 -23.24 -5.06 12.03
C LEU A 19 -22.80 -5.14 10.56
N THR A 20 -22.94 -4.02 9.85
CA THR A 20 -22.46 -3.85 8.49
C THR A 20 -21.29 -2.88 8.48
N ALA A 21 -20.19 -3.25 7.84
CA ALA A 21 -19.05 -2.35 7.69
C ALA A 21 -19.42 -1.14 6.82
N VAL A 22 -19.15 0.06 7.31
CA VAL A 22 -19.31 1.29 6.53
C VAL A 22 -18.15 1.37 5.53
N PRO A 23 -18.40 1.53 4.23
CA PRO A 23 -17.35 1.80 3.26
C PRO A 23 -16.55 3.02 3.66
N PHE A 24 -15.21 2.91 3.71
CA PHE A 24 -14.37 4.00 4.21
C PHE A 24 -14.49 5.29 3.37
N GLY A 25 -14.82 5.20 2.08
CA GLY A 25 -15.13 6.37 1.23
C GLY A 25 -16.36 7.17 1.68
N GLN A 26 -17.21 6.59 2.55
CA GLN A 26 -18.34 7.29 3.18
C GLN A 26 -17.99 7.91 4.53
N VAL A 27 -16.76 7.70 5.02
CA VAL A 27 -16.28 8.24 6.29
C VAL A 27 -15.55 9.55 6.06
N THR A 28 -16.02 10.62 6.69
CA THR A 28 -15.37 11.94 6.63
C THR A 28 -14.67 12.24 7.95
N VAL A 29 -13.36 12.47 7.89
CA VAL A 29 -12.55 12.90 9.05
C VAL A 29 -12.50 14.42 9.09
N ARG A 30 -12.99 15.03 10.18
CA ARG A 30 -13.09 16.49 10.35
C ARG A 30 -12.48 17.01 11.65
N ASP A 31 -11.56 16.27 12.22
CA ASP A 31 -10.90 16.64 13.47
C ASP A 31 -9.64 17.49 13.23
N ARG A 32 -9.08 18.03 14.33
CA ARG A 32 -7.88 18.88 14.27
C ARG A 32 -6.58 18.13 14.14
N LEU A 33 -6.58 16.82 14.35
CA LEU A 33 -5.37 16.00 14.29
C LEU A 33 -5.28 15.24 12.96
N TRP A 34 -6.28 14.41 12.65
CA TRP A 34 -6.21 13.48 11.52
C TRP A 34 -6.52 14.14 10.17
N ALA A 35 -7.39 15.17 10.13
CA ALA A 35 -7.71 15.83 8.87
C ALA A 35 -6.48 16.50 8.24
N PRO A 36 -5.64 17.27 8.97
CA PRO A 36 -4.40 17.83 8.42
C PRO A 36 -3.36 16.76 8.05
N TRP A 37 -3.31 15.64 8.79
CA TRP A 37 -2.43 14.53 8.47
C TRP A 37 -2.82 13.86 7.15
N ARG A 38 -4.12 13.62 6.92
CA ARG A 38 -4.62 13.10 5.65
C ARG A 38 -4.28 14.03 4.49
N GLU A 39 -4.56 15.32 4.62
CA GLU A 39 -4.24 16.28 3.57
C GLU A 39 -2.73 16.26 3.23
N ARG A 40 -1.86 16.18 4.23
CA ARG A 40 -0.41 16.06 4.02
C ARG A 40 -0.05 14.74 3.35
N MET A 41 -0.71 13.64 3.72
CA MET A 41 -0.51 12.34 3.07
C MET A 41 -0.79 12.44 1.58
N ASP A 42 -1.94 12.98 1.22
CA ASP A 42 -2.39 13.07 -0.17
C ASP A 42 -1.52 14.02 -1.01
N ARG A 43 -1.23 15.22 -0.49
CA ARG A 43 -0.55 16.28 -1.25
C ARG A 43 0.97 16.22 -1.24
N VAL A 44 1.58 15.60 -0.27
CA VAL A 44 3.04 15.62 -0.09
C VAL A 44 3.62 14.21 -0.03
N THR A 45 3.09 13.36 0.87
CA THR A 45 3.73 12.08 1.16
C THR A 45 3.57 11.11 -0.01
N LEU A 46 2.37 10.92 -0.54
CA LEU A 46 2.13 9.99 -1.65
C LEU A 46 2.89 10.40 -2.92
N PRO A 47 2.83 11.64 -3.41
CA PRO A 47 3.63 12.06 -4.56
C PRO A 47 5.12 11.85 -4.35
N HIS A 48 5.65 12.17 -3.16
CA HIS A 48 7.05 11.92 -2.85
C HIS A 48 7.39 10.42 -2.87
N CYS A 49 6.56 9.58 -2.28
CA CYS A 49 6.76 8.13 -2.25
C CYS A 49 6.70 7.51 -3.66
N LEU A 50 5.80 7.98 -4.53
CA LEU A 50 5.74 7.53 -5.93
C LEU A 50 7.07 7.80 -6.64
N VAL A 51 7.64 9.01 -6.51
CA VAL A 51 8.96 9.32 -7.08
C VAL A 51 10.05 8.42 -6.49
N LYS A 52 10.00 8.13 -5.19
CA LYS A 52 11.01 7.28 -4.53
C LYS A 52 10.90 5.79 -4.90
N THR A 53 9.74 5.34 -5.34
CA THR A 53 9.53 3.96 -5.79
C THR A 53 9.74 3.74 -7.29
N GLU A 54 10.06 4.78 -8.07
CA GLU A 54 10.37 4.67 -9.50
C GLU A 54 11.47 3.62 -9.81
N PRO A 55 12.53 3.45 -9.02
CA PRO A 55 13.50 2.37 -9.23
C PRO A 55 12.89 0.98 -9.15
N ALA A 56 11.80 0.79 -8.40
CA ALA A 56 11.08 -0.48 -8.35
C ALA A 56 10.30 -0.75 -9.64
N VAL A 57 9.66 0.27 -10.20
CA VAL A 57 8.97 0.19 -11.51
C VAL A 57 9.96 -0.18 -12.60
N GLU A 58 11.10 0.50 -12.63
CA GLU A 58 12.17 0.22 -13.60
C GLU A 58 12.71 -1.21 -13.45
N ASN A 59 12.86 -1.69 -12.21
CA ASN A 59 13.32 -3.05 -11.98
C ASN A 59 12.29 -4.11 -12.42
N LEU A 60 11.00 -3.85 -12.26
CA LEU A 60 9.93 -4.71 -12.79
C LEU A 60 9.95 -4.74 -14.33
N ARG A 61 10.18 -3.59 -14.98
CA ARG A 61 10.32 -3.52 -16.44
C ARG A 61 11.50 -4.37 -16.93
N ARG A 62 12.67 -4.26 -16.30
CA ARG A 62 13.84 -5.11 -16.60
C ARG A 62 13.54 -6.58 -16.39
N THR A 63 12.81 -6.92 -15.34
CA THR A 63 12.39 -8.30 -15.08
C THR A 63 11.50 -8.82 -16.21
N ALA A 64 10.54 -8.03 -16.67
CA ALA A 64 9.68 -8.38 -17.80
C ALA A 64 10.50 -8.58 -19.09
N HIS A 65 11.45 -7.70 -19.39
CA HIS A 65 12.37 -7.84 -20.52
C HIS A 65 13.20 -9.11 -20.42
N PHE A 66 13.78 -9.38 -19.27
CA PHE A 66 14.57 -10.59 -19.04
C PHE A 66 13.75 -11.87 -19.28
N LEU A 67 12.52 -11.93 -18.77
CA LEU A 67 11.62 -13.08 -18.97
C LEU A 67 11.17 -13.23 -20.42
N SER A 68 11.09 -12.15 -21.17
CA SER A 68 10.67 -12.14 -22.58
C SER A 68 11.84 -12.26 -23.56
N GLY A 69 13.08 -12.42 -23.07
CA GLY A 69 14.27 -12.49 -23.90
C GLY A 69 14.64 -11.17 -24.60
N VAL A 70 14.08 -10.04 -24.15
CA VAL A 70 14.43 -8.70 -24.67
C VAL A 70 15.74 -8.26 -24.02
N PRO A 71 16.75 -7.84 -24.82
CA PRO A 71 18.01 -7.36 -24.27
C PRO A 71 17.83 -6.13 -23.38
N ASP A 72 18.23 -6.24 -22.12
CA ASP A 72 18.20 -5.15 -21.13
C ASP A 72 19.22 -5.43 -20.03
N ARG A 73 19.38 -4.46 -19.12
CA ARG A 73 20.18 -4.66 -17.92
C ARG A 73 19.51 -5.70 -17.00
N MET A 74 20.34 -6.51 -16.35
CA MET A 74 19.83 -7.49 -15.38
C MET A 74 19.01 -6.82 -14.29
N PRO A 75 17.89 -7.44 -13.87
CA PRO A 75 17.14 -6.98 -12.72
C PRO A 75 17.99 -6.98 -11.44
N VAL A 76 17.78 -5.98 -10.60
CA VAL A 76 18.47 -5.91 -9.30
C VAL A 76 17.74 -6.80 -8.29
N ARG A 77 18.48 -7.63 -7.59
CA ARG A 77 17.94 -8.42 -6.46
C ARG A 77 17.89 -7.51 -5.22
N SER A 78 16.70 -7.07 -4.86
CA SER A 78 16.46 -6.32 -3.62
C SER A 78 15.25 -6.89 -2.91
N LEU A 79 15.36 -7.11 -1.61
CA LEU A 79 14.31 -7.74 -0.81
C LEU A 79 13.07 -6.87 -0.62
N PHE A 80 13.23 -5.53 -0.64
CA PHE A 80 12.15 -4.61 -0.27
C PHE A 80 11.66 -3.71 -1.40
N LEU A 81 12.36 -3.66 -2.52
CA LEU A 81 12.10 -2.71 -3.60
C LEU A 81 10.66 -2.78 -4.13
N VAL A 82 10.18 -4.00 -4.39
CA VAL A 82 8.82 -4.23 -4.94
C VAL A 82 7.75 -4.12 -3.85
N SER A 83 8.03 -4.56 -2.63
CA SER A 83 7.07 -4.46 -1.53
C SER A 83 6.77 -3.01 -1.15
N ASP A 84 7.76 -2.12 -1.23
CA ASP A 84 7.55 -0.70 -0.96
C ASP A 84 6.71 -0.04 -2.06
N LEU A 85 6.91 -0.40 -3.33
CA LEU A 85 6.04 0.02 -4.41
C LEU A 85 4.58 -0.38 -4.16
N TYR A 86 4.32 -1.64 -3.77
CA TYR A 86 2.96 -2.11 -3.52
C TYR A 86 2.28 -1.39 -2.36
N LYS A 87 3.00 -1.07 -1.29
CA LYS A 87 2.48 -0.25 -0.18
C LYS A 87 2.07 1.15 -0.64
N VAL A 88 2.88 1.77 -1.50
CA VAL A 88 2.58 3.10 -2.04
C VAL A 88 1.37 3.04 -2.97
N MET A 89 1.28 2.02 -3.83
CA MET A 89 0.13 1.83 -4.71
C MET A 89 -1.16 1.61 -3.92
N GLU A 90 -1.12 0.81 -2.86
CA GLU A 90 -2.28 0.60 -1.98
C GLU A 90 -2.71 1.89 -1.30
N ALA A 91 -1.76 2.65 -0.75
CA ALA A 91 -2.05 3.95 -0.12
C ALA A 91 -2.63 4.96 -1.12
N ALA A 92 -2.12 5.01 -2.35
CA ALA A 92 -2.66 5.86 -3.42
C ALA A 92 -4.07 5.43 -3.81
N ALA A 93 -4.34 4.13 -3.92
CA ALA A 93 -5.67 3.62 -4.22
C ALA A 93 -6.71 4.01 -3.15
N TYR A 94 -6.34 3.95 -1.86
CA TYR A 94 -7.20 4.44 -0.77
C TYR A 94 -7.42 5.96 -0.84
N SER A 95 -6.37 6.72 -1.13
CA SER A 95 -6.49 8.18 -1.29
C SER A 95 -7.45 8.54 -2.41
N LEU A 96 -7.32 7.92 -3.59
CA LEU A 96 -8.16 8.17 -4.76
C LEU A 96 -9.63 7.81 -4.56
N GLN A 97 -9.95 6.84 -3.70
CA GLN A 97 -11.35 6.53 -3.37
C GLN A 97 -12.03 7.64 -2.56
N VAL A 98 -11.27 8.46 -1.87
CA VAL A 98 -11.79 9.57 -1.05
C VAL A 98 -11.71 10.89 -1.77
N THR A 99 -10.59 11.14 -2.45
CA THR A 99 -10.31 12.41 -3.14
C THR A 99 -9.71 12.08 -4.51
N PRO A 100 -10.49 12.17 -5.58
CA PRO A 100 -9.96 12.00 -6.93
C PRO A 100 -8.84 13.00 -7.22
N ASP A 101 -7.69 12.50 -7.66
CA ASP A 101 -6.53 13.31 -8.05
C ASP A 101 -5.95 12.76 -9.36
N PRO A 102 -5.97 13.52 -10.48
CA PRO A 102 -5.44 13.06 -11.75
C PRO A 102 -3.91 12.94 -11.78
N LEU A 103 -3.20 13.38 -10.74
CA LEU A 103 -1.75 13.31 -10.62
C LEU A 103 -1.26 12.09 -9.83
N LEU A 104 -2.16 11.37 -9.16
CA LEU A 104 -1.92 10.10 -8.48
C LEU A 104 -2.35 8.93 -9.38
#